data_8b97931c85e20682d2e2460320f90a61
#
_entry.id   8b97931c85e20682d2e2460320f90a61
#
_cell.length_a   1.000
_cell.length_b   1.000
_cell.length_c   1.000
_cell.angle_alpha   90.00
_cell.angle_beta   90.00
_cell.angle_gamma   90.00
#
_symmetry.space_group_name_H-M   'P 1'
#
loop_
_entity.id
_entity.type
_entity.pdbx_description
1 polymer ?
#
loop_
_entity_poly.entity_id
_entity_poly.type
_entity_poly.pdbx_seq_one_letter_code
_entity_poly.pdbx_strand_id
1 'polypeptide(L)'
;MSGLLPELMEGMKALQTRSDSNIPFRNQQKPSRNSQETLKGLLLNIKSQLPSNNHPLSAAAIHHFAEPGKLIRGQIALAAGEMLDLNRDIAMQWALSVEFLHNASLVHDDICDEDTSRRNRETIWKAFGLQQAICLGDWLVAQSFVHAAEADSLAYSYIGSKTASTALLAKGMSALSTGQASEFVSSSYPNWAHYSRIVSGKTGQLISIPVEGMFMLASLHEDYHRLENVFGNLGLAYQITNDIKNLMGTDGAARQGGDVLRQSPNAVVILFRDSLVNGSRKEFDEKFMQGSVCAHTDEKWMRELLMTGGKLAADKITSLLAEVDKDLNDYAYDMKSVLLPVTDYLSAASQKIYHISSTSSTSS
;
A
#
# COMPACT_ATOMS: atom_id res chain seq x y z
N MET A 1 3.96 38.13 3.02
CA MET A 1 4.58 36.88 2.60
C MET A 1 3.63 35.68 2.78
N SER A 2 2.36 35.84 2.40
CA SER A 2 1.28 34.84 2.59
C SER A 2 0.83 34.16 1.28
N GLY A 3 1.66 34.17 0.25
CA GLY A 3 1.26 33.74 -1.09
C GLY A 3 1.87 32.43 -1.61
N LEU A 4 2.91 31.89 -0.99
CA LEU A 4 3.71 30.80 -1.57
C LEU A 4 3.14 29.40 -1.35
N LEU A 5 2.45 29.14 -0.25
CA LEU A 5 1.82 27.84 -0.02
C LEU A 5 0.58 27.64 -0.91
N PRO A 6 -0.31 28.64 -1.07
CA PRO A 6 -1.38 28.56 -2.07
C PRO A 6 -0.85 28.37 -3.50
N GLU A 7 0.21 29.05 -3.90
CA GLU A 7 0.83 28.87 -5.23
C GLU A 7 1.50 27.50 -5.40
N LEU A 8 2.14 26.97 -4.36
CA LEU A 8 2.67 25.60 -4.37
C LEU A 8 1.53 24.56 -4.44
N MET A 9 0.46 24.79 -3.70
CA MET A 9 -0.74 23.96 -3.70
C MET A 9 -1.52 24.08 -5.02
N GLU A 10 -1.58 25.26 -5.61
CA GLU A 10 -2.18 25.49 -6.91
C GLU A 10 -1.32 24.93 -8.05
N GLY A 11 0.02 25.07 -7.95
CA GLY A 11 0.98 24.38 -8.82
C GLY A 11 0.87 22.85 -8.75
N MET A 12 0.66 22.30 -7.56
CA MET A 12 0.44 20.87 -7.34
C MET A 12 -0.94 20.43 -7.87
N LYS A 13 -1.99 21.22 -7.72
CA LYS A 13 -3.33 20.99 -8.33
C LYS A 13 -3.30 21.15 -9.84
N ALA A 14 -2.58 22.15 -10.36
CA ALA A 14 -2.42 22.35 -11.80
C ALA A 14 -1.61 21.23 -12.47
N LEU A 15 -0.67 20.59 -11.74
CA LEU A 15 0.02 19.38 -12.18
C LEU A 15 -0.89 18.15 -12.18
N GLN A 16 -1.86 18.09 -11.28
CA GLN A 16 -2.90 17.06 -11.28
C GLN A 16 -3.81 17.16 -12.52
N THR A 17 -4.14 18.39 -12.96
CA THR A 17 -5.00 18.63 -14.14
C THR A 17 -4.22 18.63 -15.45
N ARG A 18 -2.89 18.84 -15.45
CA ARG A 18 -2.03 18.79 -16.63
C ARG A 18 -1.43 17.42 -16.92
N SER A 19 -1.66 16.41 -16.09
CA SER A 19 -1.14 15.05 -16.34
C SER A 19 -1.81 14.35 -17.53
N ASP A 20 -2.83 14.96 -18.15
CA ASP A 20 -3.51 14.41 -19.33
C ASP A 20 -3.01 14.93 -20.68
N SER A 21 -2.01 15.83 -20.73
CA SER A 21 -1.49 16.30 -22.03
C SER A 21 -0.01 16.65 -22.00
N ASN A 22 0.78 15.86 -22.74
CA ASN A 22 2.11 16.17 -23.27
C ASN A 22 3.31 16.22 -22.32
N ILE A 23 3.62 15.10 -21.65
CA ILE A 23 5.01 14.70 -21.42
C ILE A 23 5.23 13.45 -22.30
N PRO A 24 6.31 13.37 -23.10
CA PRO A 24 6.60 12.15 -23.83
C PRO A 24 7.07 11.10 -22.82
N PHE A 25 6.12 10.43 -22.21
CA PHE A 25 6.37 9.21 -21.46
C PHE A 25 6.92 8.18 -22.45
N ARG A 26 8.16 7.79 -22.23
CA ARG A 26 8.71 6.60 -22.84
C ARG A 26 7.75 5.45 -22.53
N ASN A 27 6.99 5.04 -23.57
CA ASN A 27 6.08 3.90 -23.60
C ASN A 27 5.52 3.47 -22.22
N GLN A 28 4.45 4.15 -21.74
CA GLN A 28 3.45 3.42 -20.99
C GLN A 28 2.90 2.39 -21.98
N GLN A 29 3.42 1.17 -21.93
CA GLN A 29 2.72 0.06 -22.55
C GLN A 29 1.32 0.11 -21.95
N LYS A 30 0.31 0.45 -22.74
CA LYS A 30 -1.08 0.26 -22.35
C LYS A 30 -1.15 -1.17 -21.82
N PRO A 31 -1.73 -1.41 -20.65
CA PRO A 31 -1.85 -2.77 -20.13
C PRO A 31 -2.34 -3.66 -21.28
N SER A 32 -1.72 -4.80 -21.45
CA SER A 32 -2.05 -5.69 -22.57
C SER A 32 -3.57 -5.91 -22.52
N ARG A 33 -4.19 -6.15 -23.67
CA ARG A 33 -5.64 -6.40 -23.75
C ARG A 33 -6.07 -7.48 -22.76
N ASN A 34 -5.19 -8.41 -22.49
CA ASN A 34 -5.35 -9.48 -21.51
C ASN A 34 -5.40 -8.96 -20.05
N SER A 35 -4.54 -7.98 -19.69
CA SER A 35 -4.51 -7.40 -18.32
C SER A 35 -5.79 -6.63 -17.98
N GLN A 36 -6.38 -5.91 -18.93
CA GLN A 36 -7.64 -5.19 -18.71
C GLN A 36 -8.83 -6.15 -18.56
N GLU A 37 -8.86 -7.23 -19.33
CA GLU A 37 -9.88 -8.27 -19.20
C GLU A 37 -9.77 -9.01 -17.86
N THR A 38 -8.55 -9.30 -17.41
CA THR A 38 -8.25 -9.92 -16.12
C THR A 38 -8.72 -9.03 -14.96
N LEU A 39 -8.39 -7.74 -14.99
CA LEU A 39 -8.83 -6.79 -13.97
C LEU A 39 -10.35 -6.65 -13.92
N LYS A 40 -11.01 -6.56 -15.09
CA LYS A 40 -12.47 -6.52 -15.19
C LYS A 40 -13.10 -7.80 -14.64
N GLY A 41 -12.52 -8.97 -14.96
CA GLY A 41 -12.96 -10.27 -14.44
C GLY A 41 -12.86 -10.32 -12.92
N LEU A 42 -11.72 -9.91 -12.33
CA LEU A 42 -11.54 -9.86 -10.89
C LEU A 42 -12.58 -8.95 -10.20
N LEU A 43 -12.78 -7.74 -10.75
CA LEU A 43 -13.77 -6.80 -10.21
C LEU A 43 -15.20 -7.34 -10.26
N LEU A 44 -15.58 -8.01 -11.35
CA LEU A 44 -16.89 -8.65 -11.47
C LEU A 44 -17.05 -9.78 -10.44
N ASN A 45 -16.03 -10.60 -10.25
CA ASN A 45 -16.04 -11.64 -9.23
C ASN A 45 -16.17 -11.06 -7.81
N ILE A 46 -15.38 -10.02 -7.45
CA ILE A 46 -15.54 -9.33 -6.16
C ILE A 46 -16.98 -8.87 -5.96
N LYS A 47 -17.55 -8.16 -6.95
CA LYS A 47 -18.92 -7.64 -6.86
C LYS A 47 -19.99 -8.73 -6.72
N SER A 48 -19.79 -9.89 -7.34
CA SER A 48 -20.73 -11.02 -7.23
C SER A 48 -20.71 -11.69 -5.85
N GLN A 49 -19.63 -11.52 -5.08
CA GLN A 49 -19.50 -12.08 -3.73
C GLN A 49 -19.97 -11.11 -2.63
N LEU A 50 -20.31 -9.86 -2.97
CA LEU A 50 -20.80 -8.90 -1.96
C LEU A 50 -22.15 -9.36 -1.39
N PRO A 51 -22.47 -8.92 -0.14
CA PRO A 51 -23.74 -9.25 0.50
C PRO A 51 -24.95 -8.86 -0.36
N SER A 52 -25.95 -9.75 -0.44
CA SER A 52 -27.20 -9.49 -1.16
C SER A 52 -27.96 -8.27 -0.61
N ASN A 53 -28.84 -7.68 -1.41
CA ASN A 53 -29.55 -6.44 -1.07
C ASN A 53 -30.31 -6.46 0.27
N ASN A 54 -30.72 -7.63 0.75
CA ASN A 54 -31.42 -7.78 2.03
C ASN A 54 -30.47 -8.03 3.22
N HIS A 55 -29.17 -8.12 2.98
CA HIS A 55 -28.21 -8.36 4.05
C HIS A 55 -27.88 -7.06 4.79
N PRO A 56 -27.76 -7.05 6.15
CA PRO A 56 -27.51 -5.85 6.93
C PRO A 56 -26.26 -5.07 6.54
N LEU A 57 -25.25 -5.74 5.96
CA LEU A 57 -23.98 -5.12 5.53
C LEU A 57 -23.99 -4.69 4.06
N SER A 58 -25.07 -4.92 3.30
CA SER A 58 -25.11 -4.70 1.86
C SER A 58 -24.77 -3.25 1.47
N ALA A 59 -25.42 -2.28 2.11
CA ALA A 59 -25.20 -0.86 1.80
C ALA A 59 -23.74 -0.44 2.08
N ALA A 60 -23.18 -0.87 3.20
CA ALA A 60 -21.79 -0.57 3.57
C ALA A 60 -20.78 -1.25 2.62
N ALA A 61 -21.02 -2.51 2.24
CA ALA A 61 -20.17 -3.22 1.29
C ALA A 61 -20.21 -2.58 -0.12
N ILE A 62 -21.39 -2.24 -0.62
CA ILE A 62 -21.54 -1.54 -1.91
C ILE A 62 -20.84 -0.18 -1.87
N HIS A 63 -20.95 0.56 -0.77
CA HIS A 63 -20.26 1.83 -0.58
C HIS A 63 -18.75 1.67 -0.63
N HIS A 64 -18.18 0.68 0.08
CA HIS A 64 -16.74 0.42 0.13
C HIS A 64 -16.19 0.05 -1.26
N PHE A 65 -16.87 -0.84 -1.98
CA PHE A 65 -16.43 -1.32 -3.29
C PHE A 65 -16.93 -0.47 -4.48
N ALA A 66 -17.57 0.67 -4.24
CA ALA A 66 -17.93 1.61 -5.31
C ALA A 66 -16.65 2.17 -6.00
N GLU A 67 -15.58 2.38 -5.22
CA GLU A 67 -14.25 2.75 -5.70
C GLU A 67 -13.23 1.66 -5.28
N PRO A 68 -13.12 0.55 -6.03
CA PRO A 68 -12.35 -0.62 -5.60
C PRO A 68 -10.84 -0.40 -5.58
N GLY A 69 -10.37 0.75 -6.08
CA GLY A 69 -8.95 1.04 -6.20
C GLY A 69 -8.29 0.27 -7.34
N LYS A 70 -6.98 0.02 -7.21
CA LYS A 70 -6.16 -0.57 -8.29
C LYS A 70 -6.17 -2.10 -8.31
N LEU A 71 -6.66 -2.77 -7.28
CA LEU A 71 -6.66 -4.23 -7.13
C LEU A 71 -5.28 -4.86 -7.40
N ILE A 72 -4.22 -4.22 -6.95
CA ILE A 72 -2.82 -4.61 -7.26
C ILE A 72 -2.52 -6.01 -6.74
N ARG A 73 -3.01 -6.37 -5.56
CA ARG A 73 -2.73 -7.67 -4.93
C ARG A 73 -3.36 -8.81 -5.70
N GLY A 74 -4.60 -8.65 -6.12
CA GLY A 74 -5.28 -9.62 -6.97
C GLY A 74 -4.65 -9.72 -8.36
N GLN A 75 -4.20 -8.61 -8.95
CA GLN A 75 -3.47 -8.63 -10.22
C GLN A 75 -2.15 -9.40 -10.10
N ILE A 76 -1.36 -9.15 -9.06
CA ILE A 76 -0.10 -9.88 -8.80
C ILE A 76 -0.39 -11.37 -8.58
N ALA A 77 -1.43 -11.71 -7.82
CA ALA A 77 -1.83 -13.08 -7.60
C ALA A 77 -2.18 -13.78 -8.93
N LEU A 78 -3.05 -13.17 -9.75
CA LEU A 78 -3.43 -13.76 -11.05
C LEU A 78 -2.25 -13.90 -12.00
N ALA A 79 -1.35 -12.91 -12.06
CA ALA A 79 -0.14 -12.98 -12.86
C ALA A 79 0.82 -14.08 -12.38
N ALA A 80 0.96 -14.25 -11.06
CA ALA A 80 1.76 -15.35 -10.49
C ALA A 80 1.13 -16.72 -10.80
N GLY A 81 -0.19 -16.85 -10.72
CA GLY A 81 -0.90 -18.06 -11.10
C GLY A 81 -0.71 -18.42 -12.57
N GLU A 82 -0.78 -17.44 -13.47
CA GLU A 82 -0.51 -17.62 -14.90
C GLU A 82 0.96 -18.05 -15.14
N MET A 83 1.92 -17.40 -14.50
CA MET A 83 3.34 -17.74 -14.59
C MET A 83 3.63 -19.18 -14.14
N LEU A 84 2.90 -19.68 -13.13
CA LEU A 84 3.05 -21.02 -12.58
C LEU A 84 2.15 -22.07 -13.28
N ASP A 85 1.46 -21.69 -14.35
CA ASP A 85 0.50 -22.53 -15.09
C ASP A 85 -0.58 -23.18 -14.20
N LEU A 86 -1.01 -22.43 -13.17
CA LEU A 86 -2.10 -22.86 -12.29
C LEU A 86 -3.45 -22.73 -12.99
N ASN A 87 -4.36 -23.67 -12.65
CA ASN A 87 -5.75 -23.55 -13.06
C ASN A 87 -6.33 -22.18 -12.69
N ARG A 88 -7.05 -21.54 -13.63
CA ARG A 88 -7.58 -20.19 -13.50
C ARG A 88 -8.54 -20.02 -12.31
N ASP A 89 -9.31 -21.06 -11.99
CA ASP A 89 -10.26 -21.01 -10.88
C ASP A 89 -9.53 -20.99 -9.53
N ILE A 90 -8.44 -21.78 -9.40
CA ILE A 90 -7.55 -21.73 -8.22
C ILE A 90 -6.98 -20.32 -8.06
N ALA A 91 -6.42 -19.77 -9.14
CA ALA A 91 -5.82 -18.44 -9.13
C ALA A 91 -6.85 -17.36 -8.80
N MET A 92 -8.08 -17.44 -9.31
CA MET A 92 -9.16 -16.50 -9.03
C MET A 92 -9.58 -16.55 -7.56
N GLN A 93 -9.76 -17.75 -6.99
CA GLN A 93 -10.14 -17.89 -5.58
C GLN A 93 -9.08 -17.28 -4.65
N TRP A 94 -7.81 -17.52 -4.95
CA TRP A 94 -6.73 -16.91 -4.16
C TRP A 94 -6.66 -15.39 -4.35
N ALA A 95 -6.84 -14.88 -5.57
CA ALA A 95 -6.90 -13.44 -5.83
C ALA A 95 -8.04 -12.74 -5.07
N LEU A 96 -9.23 -13.37 -5.00
CA LEU A 96 -10.36 -12.90 -4.19
C LEU A 96 -10.00 -12.89 -2.71
N SER A 97 -9.39 -13.97 -2.20
CA SER A 97 -8.96 -14.08 -0.81
C SER A 97 -8.06 -12.90 -0.40
N VAL A 98 -7.00 -12.62 -1.16
CA VAL A 98 -6.06 -11.55 -0.81
C VAL A 98 -6.65 -10.15 -0.96
N GLU A 99 -7.57 -9.93 -1.91
CA GLU A 99 -8.27 -8.65 -2.05
C GLU A 99 -9.27 -8.42 -0.92
N PHE A 100 -10.02 -9.45 -0.49
CA PHE A 100 -10.93 -9.32 0.65
C PHE A 100 -10.16 -9.05 1.94
N LEU A 101 -9.03 -9.73 2.19
CA LEU A 101 -8.18 -9.46 3.35
C LEU A 101 -7.66 -8.02 3.35
N HIS A 102 -7.18 -7.56 2.19
CA HIS A 102 -6.71 -6.18 2.05
C HIS A 102 -7.83 -5.16 2.30
N ASN A 103 -9.02 -5.36 1.74
CA ASN A 103 -10.13 -4.45 1.96
C ASN A 103 -10.63 -4.49 3.41
N ALA A 104 -10.56 -5.63 4.10
CA ALA A 104 -10.79 -5.73 5.54
C ALA A 104 -9.81 -4.85 6.32
N SER A 105 -8.51 -4.95 6.02
CA SER A 105 -7.49 -4.13 6.68
C SER A 105 -7.76 -2.63 6.48
N LEU A 106 -8.17 -2.20 5.28
CA LEU A 106 -8.51 -0.80 5.03
C LEU A 106 -9.69 -0.30 5.87
N VAL A 107 -10.72 -1.13 6.07
CA VAL A 107 -11.87 -0.76 6.89
C VAL A 107 -11.48 -0.64 8.37
N HIS A 108 -10.64 -1.55 8.88
CA HIS A 108 -10.15 -1.50 10.26
C HIS A 108 -9.12 -0.38 10.47
N ASP A 109 -8.21 -0.15 9.51
CA ASP A 109 -7.24 0.94 9.56
C ASP A 109 -7.95 2.31 9.61
N ASP A 110 -9.01 2.51 8.81
CA ASP A 110 -9.82 3.74 8.84
C ASP A 110 -10.40 4.05 10.24
N ILE A 111 -10.76 3.00 11.00
CA ILE A 111 -11.22 3.16 12.40
C ILE A 111 -10.05 3.52 13.30
N CYS A 112 -8.95 2.78 13.20
CA CYS A 112 -7.78 2.95 14.05
C CYS A 112 -7.12 4.32 13.88
N ASP A 113 -7.11 4.82 12.64
CA ASP A 113 -6.48 6.08 12.26
C ASP A 113 -7.44 7.27 12.34
N GLU A 114 -8.72 7.02 12.69
CA GLU A 114 -9.81 8.01 12.69
C GLU A 114 -9.96 8.73 11.33
N ASP A 115 -9.60 8.04 10.24
CA ASP A 115 -9.69 8.59 8.90
C ASP A 115 -11.15 8.71 8.47
N THR A 116 -11.57 9.94 8.12
CA THR A 116 -12.97 10.21 7.74
C THR A 116 -13.22 10.12 6.25
N SER A 117 -12.18 10.07 5.43
CA SER A 117 -12.30 9.87 3.99
C SER A 117 -11.22 8.95 3.44
N ARG A 118 -11.59 8.17 2.42
CA ARG A 118 -10.73 7.27 1.65
C ARG A 118 -11.16 7.29 0.18
N ARG A 119 -10.22 7.50 -0.73
CA ARG A 119 -10.50 7.57 -2.18
C ARG A 119 -11.60 8.59 -2.52
N ASN A 120 -11.55 9.76 -1.87
CA ASN A 120 -12.52 10.87 -2.01
C ASN A 120 -13.98 10.51 -1.61
N ARG A 121 -14.16 9.51 -0.77
CA ARG A 121 -15.46 9.11 -0.20
C ARG A 121 -15.34 9.00 1.31
N GLU A 122 -16.47 9.18 2.01
CA GLU A 122 -16.49 8.91 3.45
C GLU A 122 -16.12 7.46 3.74
N THR A 123 -15.34 7.24 4.80
CA THR A 123 -15.01 5.90 5.31
C THR A 123 -16.25 5.20 5.87
N ILE A 124 -16.21 3.88 6.00
CA ILE A 124 -17.38 3.12 6.44
C ILE A 124 -17.82 3.53 7.85
N TRP A 125 -16.88 3.69 8.77
CA TRP A 125 -17.23 4.11 10.14
C TRP A 125 -17.85 5.51 10.19
N LYS A 126 -17.47 6.39 9.27
CA LYS A 126 -18.02 7.75 9.17
C LYS A 126 -19.43 7.75 8.56
N ALA A 127 -19.66 6.99 7.49
CA ALA A 127 -20.90 6.97 6.73
C ALA A 127 -21.98 6.08 7.38
N PHE A 128 -21.61 4.98 8.01
CA PHE A 128 -22.53 3.95 8.53
C PHE A 128 -22.40 3.68 10.03
N GLY A 129 -21.42 4.32 10.71
CA GLY A 129 -21.13 4.13 12.12
C GLY A 129 -20.10 3.04 12.39
N LEU A 130 -19.49 3.13 13.61
CA LEU A 130 -18.40 2.27 14.05
C LEU A 130 -18.79 0.78 14.03
N GLN A 131 -19.99 0.46 14.49
CA GLN A 131 -20.48 -0.92 14.59
C GLN A 131 -20.57 -1.59 13.22
N GLN A 132 -21.10 -0.86 12.22
CA GLN A 132 -21.18 -1.37 10.84
C GLN A 132 -19.79 -1.56 10.22
N ALA A 133 -18.84 -0.67 10.53
CA ALA A 133 -17.48 -0.78 10.03
C ALA A 133 -16.76 -2.00 10.62
N ILE A 134 -16.86 -2.24 11.93
CA ILE A 134 -16.29 -3.43 12.56
C ILE A 134 -16.90 -4.70 11.94
N CYS A 135 -18.24 -4.78 11.87
CA CYS A 135 -18.92 -5.95 11.30
C CYS A 135 -18.56 -6.19 9.83
N LEU A 136 -18.41 -5.12 9.02
CA LEU A 136 -17.99 -5.26 7.62
C LEU A 136 -16.55 -5.74 7.52
N GLY A 137 -15.64 -5.20 8.31
CA GLY A 137 -14.25 -5.64 8.34
C GLY A 137 -14.13 -7.13 8.69
N ASP A 138 -14.83 -7.58 9.74
CA ASP A 138 -14.86 -8.98 10.16
C ASP A 138 -15.49 -9.89 9.08
N TRP A 139 -16.56 -9.42 8.42
CA TRP A 139 -17.17 -10.15 7.32
C TRP A 139 -16.20 -10.31 6.15
N LEU A 140 -15.45 -9.26 5.78
CA LEU A 140 -14.44 -9.32 4.74
C LEU A 140 -13.28 -10.28 5.10
N VAL A 141 -12.84 -10.30 6.37
CA VAL A 141 -11.89 -11.29 6.88
C VAL A 141 -12.44 -12.71 6.68
N ALA A 142 -13.69 -12.95 7.09
CA ALA A 142 -14.31 -14.27 6.92
C ALA A 142 -14.38 -14.69 5.44
N GLN A 143 -14.75 -13.77 4.53
CA GLN A 143 -14.77 -14.05 3.08
C GLN A 143 -13.37 -14.37 2.55
N SER A 144 -12.33 -13.70 3.03
CA SER A 144 -10.95 -14.01 2.61
C SER A 144 -10.58 -15.46 2.94
N PHE A 145 -10.95 -15.96 4.10
CA PHE A 145 -10.72 -17.36 4.48
C PHE A 145 -11.57 -18.36 3.69
N VAL A 146 -12.83 -18.02 3.37
CA VAL A 146 -13.68 -18.86 2.52
C VAL A 146 -13.03 -19.07 1.16
N HIS A 147 -12.56 -18.00 0.52
CA HIS A 147 -11.91 -18.08 -0.79
C HIS A 147 -10.54 -18.77 -0.72
N ALA A 148 -9.76 -18.61 0.36
CA ALA A 148 -8.51 -19.34 0.55
C ALA A 148 -8.75 -20.85 0.70
N ALA A 149 -9.76 -21.26 1.48
CA ALA A 149 -10.12 -22.65 1.65
C ALA A 149 -10.63 -23.29 0.34
N GLU A 150 -11.38 -22.51 -0.47
CA GLU A 150 -11.81 -22.95 -1.80
C GLU A 150 -10.62 -23.13 -2.75
N ALA A 151 -9.64 -22.22 -2.72
CA ALA A 151 -8.40 -22.37 -3.48
C ALA A 151 -7.64 -23.64 -3.09
N ASP A 152 -7.49 -23.93 -1.79
CA ASP A 152 -6.87 -25.18 -1.29
C ASP A 152 -7.64 -26.42 -1.74
N SER A 153 -8.99 -26.38 -1.71
CA SER A 153 -9.86 -27.49 -2.16
C SER A 153 -9.71 -27.77 -3.66
N LEU A 154 -9.73 -26.72 -4.47
CA LEU A 154 -9.51 -26.83 -5.91
C LEU A 154 -8.09 -27.33 -6.23
N ALA A 155 -7.06 -26.81 -5.57
CA ALA A 155 -5.69 -27.28 -5.75
C ALA A 155 -5.56 -28.79 -5.41
N TYR A 156 -6.17 -29.25 -4.32
CA TYR A 156 -6.20 -30.66 -4.00
C TYR A 156 -6.87 -31.49 -5.10
N SER A 157 -7.97 -31.00 -5.65
CA SER A 157 -8.72 -31.71 -6.71
C SER A 157 -7.95 -31.79 -8.03
N TYR A 158 -7.16 -30.78 -8.38
CA TYR A 158 -6.40 -30.71 -9.64
C TYR A 158 -5.01 -31.31 -9.55
N ILE A 159 -4.30 -31.11 -8.43
CA ILE A 159 -2.89 -31.46 -8.26
C ILE A 159 -2.73 -32.72 -7.39
N GLY A 160 -3.74 -33.04 -6.57
CA GLY A 160 -3.69 -34.21 -5.65
C GLY A 160 -2.85 -33.93 -4.38
N SER A 161 -2.30 -32.73 -4.23
CA SER A 161 -1.47 -32.34 -3.08
C SER A 161 -2.24 -31.46 -2.11
N LYS A 162 -2.08 -31.69 -0.81
CA LYS A 162 -2.62 -30.82 0.21
C LYS A 162 -1.79 -29.54 0.27
N THR A 163 -2.44 -28.41 0.11
CA THR A 163 -1.85 -27.09 0.26
C THR A 163 -2.29 -26.44 1.58
N ALA A 164 -1.62 -25.39 1.98
CA ALA A 164 -1.86 -24.71 3.26
C ALA A 164 -1.98 -23.20 3.07
N SER A 165 -2.55 -22.76 1.94
CA SER A 165 -2.68 -21.34 1.63
C SER A 165 -3.59 -20.61 2.64
N THR A 166 -4.60 -21.29 3.16
CA THR A 166 -5.43 -20.78 4.26
C THR A 166 -4.61 -20.52 5.54
N ALA A 167 -3.65 -21.40 5.87
CA ALA A 167 -2.78 -21.18 7.03
C ALA A 167 -1.79 -20.04 6.81
N LEU A 168 -1.28 -19.87 5.58
CA LEU A 168 -0.47 -18.72 5.19
C LEU A 168 -1.26 -17.41 5.39
N LEU A 169 -2.50 -17.35 4.92
CA LEU A 169 -3.37 -16.20 5.08
C LEU A 169 -3.59 -15.85 6.56
N ALA A 170 -3.80 -16.87 7.41
CA ALA A 170 -3.98 -16.70 8.85
C ALA A 170 -2.73 -16.12 9.54
N LYS A 171 -1.53 -16.61 9.15
CA LYS A 171 -0.26 -16.03 9.62
C LYS A 171 -0.12 -14.57 9.19
N GLY A 172 -0.45 -14.26 7.94
CA GLY A 172 -0.45 -12.90 7.41
C GLY A 172 -1.39 -11.98 8.18
N MET A 173 -2.63 -12.40 8.43
CA MET A 173 -3.59 -11.65 9.23
C MET A 173 -3.09 -11.40 10.65
N SER A 174 -2.50 -12.41 11.30
CA SER A 174 -1.89 -12.27 12.63
C SER A 174 -0.74 -11.25 12.63
N ALA A 175 0.13 -11.30 11.61
CA ALA A 175 1.23 -10.35 11.47
C ALA A 175 0.74 -8.91 11.25
N LEU A 176 -0.29 -8.72 10.42
CA LEU A 176 -0.94 -7.43 10.20
C LEU A 176 -1.50 -6.84 11.49
N SER A 177 -2.27 -7.64 12.24
CA SER A 177 -2.87 -7.21 13.51
C SER A 177 -1.81 -6.86 14.56
N THR A 178 -0.73 -7.66 14.63
CA THR A 178 0.40 -7.40 15.53
C THR A 178 1.14 -6.13 15.15
N GLY A 179 1.37 -5.91 13.85
CA GLY A 179 2.01 -4.70 13.31
C GLY A 179 1.20 -3.45 13.66
N GLN A 180 -0.11 -3.48 13.40
CA GLN A 180 -1.02 -2.38 13.73
C GLN A 180 -1.02 -2.09 15.24
N ALA A 181 -1.17 -3.10 16.09
CA ALA A 181 -1.16 -2.93 17.53
C ALA A 181 0.16 -2.34 18.05
N SER A 182 1.29 -2.68 17.43
CA SER A 182 2.61 -2.17 17.81
C SER A 182 2.75 -0.67 17.59
N GLU A 183 2.02 -0.09 16.64
CA GLU A 183 2.03 1.35 16.39
C GLU A 183 1.45 2.15 17.56
N PHE A 184 0.50 1.57 18.31
CA PHE A 184 -0.16 2.24 19.44
C PHE A 184 0.58 2.08 20.79
N VAL A 185 1.57 1.19 20.87
CA VAL A 185 2.27 0.88 22.14
C VAL A 185 3.63 1.57 22.23
N SER A 186 4.14 2.13 21.14
CA SER A 186 5.48 2.73 21.11
C SER A 186 5.55 4.02 21.93
N SER A 187 6.47 4.07 22.91
CA SER A 187 6.69 5.23 23.78
C SER A 187 7.64 6.28 23.19
N SER A 188 8.26 6.00 22.05
CA SER A 188 9.23 6.89 21.40
C SER A 188 9.10 6.82 19.87
N TYR A 189 9.36 7.95 19.22
CA TYR A 189 9.37 7.99 17.74
C TYR A 189 10.49 7.09 17.20
N PRO A 190 10.19 6.17 16.25
CA PRO A 190 11.15 5.15 15.83
C PRO A 190 12.32 5.74 15.05
N ASN A 191 13.44 5.04 15.09
CA ASN A 191 14.53 5.23 14.13
C ASN A 191 14.27 4.38 12.87
N TRP A 192 15.12 4.58 11.84
CA TRP A 192 14.97 3.87 10.56
C TRP A 192 14.96 2.34 10.71
N ALA A 193 15.82 1.76 11.54
CA ALA A 193 15.90 0.32 11.73
C ALA A 193 14.61 -0.25 12.36
N HIS A 194 14.02 0.48 13.31
CA HIS A 194 12.75 0.09 13.93
C HIS A 194 11.58 0.23 12.95
N TYR A 195 11.49 1.36 12.24
CA TYR A 195 10.50 1.60 11.21
C TYR A 195 10.53 0.51 10.12
N SER A 196 11.72 0.23 9.55
CA SER A 196 11.86 -0.79 8.51
C SER A 196 11.37 -2.16 8.96
N ARG A 197 11.63 -2.54 10.22
CA ARG A 197 11.18 -3.82 10.78
C ARG A 197 9.67 -3.90 10.91
N ILE A 198 9.03 -2.82 11.41
CA ILE A 198 7.56 -2.74 11.52
C ILE A 198 6.94 -2.85 10.13
N VAL A 199 7.43 -2.09 9.18
CA VAL A 199 6.91 -2.04 7.80
C VAL A 199 7.08 -3.37 7.08
N SER A 200 8.24 -4.03 7.21
CA SER A 200 8.46 -5.35 6.61
C SER A 200 7.46 -6.38 7.16
N GLY A 201 7.14 -6.31 8.45
CA GLY A 201 6.15 -7.19 9.07
C GLY A 201 4.71 -6.90 8.64
N LYS A 202 4.32 -5.64 8.50
CA LYS A 202 2.93 -5.24 8.16
C LYS A 202 2.70 -5.18 6.64
N THR A 203 3.43 -4.32 5.96
CA THR A 203 3.20 -4.01 4.54
C THR A 203 3.86 -5.03 3.60
N GLY A 204 5.04 -5.54 3.97
CA GLY A 204 5.73 -6.59 3.21
C GLY A 204 4.88 -7.84 3.05
N GLN A 205 4.23 -8.29 4.11
CA GLN A 205 3.33 -9.45 4.13
C GLN A 205 2.16 -9.27 3.13
N LEU A 206 1.52 -8.12 3.09
CA LEU A 206 0.38 -7.87 2.18
C LEU A 206 0.78 -7.86 0.69
N ILE A 207 2.07 -7.68 0.38
CA ILE A 207 2.58 -7.73 -1.01
C ILE A 207 3.13 -9.12 -1.34
N SER A 208 3.66 -9.85 -0.35
CA SER A 208 4.22 -11.19 -0.53
C SER A 208 3.16 -12.29 -0.63
N ILE A 209 2.15 -12.25 0.25
CA ILE A 209 1.08 -13.26 0.34
C ILE A 209 0.44 -13.57 -1.03
N PRO A 210 0.12 -12.60 -1.91
CA PRO A 210 -0.42 -12.89 -3.23
C PRO A 210 0.40 -13.88 -4.05
N VAL A 211 1.73 -13.75 -4.01
CA VAL A 211 2.67 -14.62 -4.75
C VAL A 211 2.97 -15.90 -3.97
N GLU A 212 3.29 -15.78 -2.69
CA GLU A 212 3.61 -16.93 -1.83
C GLU A 212 2.51 -17.98 -1.85
N GLY A 213 1.24 -17.55 -1.77
CA GLY A 213 0.11 -18.47 -1.85
C GLY A 213 0.00 -19.18 -3.19
N MET A 214 0.34 -18.53 -4.32
CA MET A 214 0.36 -19.19 -5.61
C MET A 214 1.45 -20.27 -5.69
N PHE A 215 2.67 -19.97 -5.19
CA PHE A 215 3.71 -20.99 -5.09
C PHE A 215 3.30 -22.16 -4.19
N MET A 216 2.62 -21.87 -3.08
CA MET A 216 2.09 -22.89 -2.19
C MET A 216 1.00 -23.74 -2.86
N LEU A 217 0.05 -23.11 -3.57
CA LEU A 217 -1.01 -23.77 -4.32
C LEU A 217 -0.47 -24.60 -5.49
N ALA A 218 0.68 -24.22 -6.06
CA ALA A 218 1.40 -24.97 -7.07
C ALA A 218 2.30 -26.09 -6.48
N SER A 219 2.39 -26.24 -5.16
CA SER A 219 3.33 -27.12 -4.46
C SER A 219 4.81 -26.82 -4.74
N LEU A 220 5.13 -25.54 -4.96
CA LEU A 220 6.47 -25.01 -5.27
C LEU A 220 6.97 -24.06 -4.17
N HIS A 221 6.57 -24.25 -2.93
CA HIS A 221 6.84 -23.32 -1.83
C HIS A 221 8.33 -23.10 -1.55
N GLU A 222 9.17 -24.10 -1.74
CA GLU A 222 10.63 -23.99 -1.56
C GLU A 222 11.26 -22.94 -2.51
N ASP A 223 10.71 -22.79 -3.71
CA ASP A 223 11.21 -21.80 -4.68
C ASP A 223 10.91 -20.36 -4.25
N TYR A 224 9.85 -20.16 -3.46
CA TYR A 224 9.45 -18.84 -2.98
C TYR A 224 10.43 -18.22 -1.99
N HIS A 225 11.10 -19.00 -1.13
CA HIS A 225 11.99 -18.47 -0.08
C HIS A 225 13.08 -17.53 -0.60
N ARG A 226 13.47 -17.68 -1.86
CA ARG A 226 14.45 -16.79 -2.51
C ARG A 226 13.92 -15.38 -2.78
N LEU A 227 12.61 -15.14 -2.62
CA LEU A 227 11.93 -13.85 -2.87
C LEU A 227 11.71 -13.02 -1.59
N GLU A 228 12.06 -13.52 -0.42
CA GLU A 228 11.78 -12.83 0.86
C GLU A 228 12.36 -11.40 0.89
N ASN A 229 13.61 -11.22 0.43
CA ASN A 229 14.23 -9.90 0.36
C ASN A 229 13.55 -8.98 -0.66
N VAL A 230 13.13 -9.53 -1.80
CA VAL A 230 12.38 -8.80 -2.85
C VAL A 230 11.10 -8.21 -2.26
N PHE A 231 10.31 -9.03 -1.55
CA PHE A 231 9.06 -8.56 -0.96
C PHE A 231 9.26 -7.63 0.24
N GLY A 232 10.32 -7.83 1.02
CA GLY A 232 10.73 -6.90 2.08
C GLY A 232 11.02 -5.51 1.53
N ASN A 233 11.81 -5.43 0.46
CA ASN A 233 12.17 -4.19 -0.21
C ASN A 233 10.96 -3.52 -0.91
N LEU A 234 10.09 -4.30 -1.56
CA LEU A 234 8.85 -3.79 -2.16
C LEU A 234 7.89 -3.23 -1.12
N GLY A 235 7.71 -3.94 0.00
CA GLY A 235 6.87 -3.50 1.11
C GLY A 235 7.35 -2.19 1.70
N LEU A 236 8.65 -2.06 1.90
CA LEU A 236 9.26 -0.83 2.41
C LEU A 236 9.11 0.32 1.43
N ALA A 237 9.37 0.11 0.14
CA ALA A 237 9.17 1.12 -0.91
C ALA A 237 7.70 1.56 -1.02
N TYR A 238 6.77 0.61 -0.87
CA TYR A 238 5.33 0.89 -0.90
C TYR A 238 4.90 1.76 0.29
N GLN A 239 5.37 1.45 1.50
CA GLN A 239 5.05 2.25 2.68
C GLN A 239 5.66 3.65 2.59
N ILE A 240 6.93 3.78 2.20
CA ILE A 240 7.55 5.09 1.97
C ILE A 240 6.71 5.93 0.99
N THR A 241 6.19 5.30 -0.07
CA THR A 241 5.31 5.97 -1.05
C THR A 241 4.01 6.46 -0.41
N ASN A 242 3.39 5.68 0.49
CA ASN A 242 2.19 6.10 1.20
C ASN A 242 2.48 7.25 2.16
N ASP A 243 3.57 7.18 2.90
CA ASP A 243 4.02 8.22 3.84
C ASP A 243 4.26 9.57 3.12
N ILE A 244 4.86 9.54 1.93
CA ILE A 244 5.02 10.72 1.10
C ILE A 244 3.66 11.28 0.67
N LYS A 245 2.75 10.41 0.21
CA LYS A 245 1.41 10.84 -0.22
C LYS A 245 0.59 11.43 0.91
N ASN A 246 0.71 10.89 2.12
CA ASN A 246 0.08 11.43 3.30
C ASN A 246 0.54 12.88 3.55
N LEU A 247 1.85 13.13 3.54
CA LEU A 247 2.40 14.49 3.67
C LEU A 247 1.98 15.43 2.55
N MET A 248 1.78 14.91 1.34
CA MET A 248 1.33 15.69 0.19
C MET A 248 -0.20 15.88 0.15
N GLY A 249 -0.97 15.19 1.00
CA GLY A 249 -2.43 15.18 0.95
C GLY A 249 -2.99 14.55 -0.33
N THR A 250 -2.28 13.59 -0.91
CA THR A 250 -2.65 12.90 -2.16
C THR A 250 -2.99 11.44 -1.97
N ASP A 251 -3.10 10.99 -0.73
CA ASP A 251 -3.49 9.65 -0.33
C ASP A 251 -5.02 9.43 -0.33
N GLY A 252 -5.79 10.52 -0.43
CA GLY A 252 -7.26 10.50 -0.36
C GLY A 252 -7.81 10.59 1.05
N ALA A 253 -6.94 10.81 2.06
CA ALA A 253 -7.34 11.10 3.43
C ALA A 253 -7.94 12.51 3.56
N ALA A 254 -8.77 12.73 4.59
CA ALA A 254 -9.43 14.02 4.81
C ALA A 254 -8.45 15.14 5.20
N ARG A 255 -7.28 14.79 5.74
CA ARG A 255 -6.32 15.73 6.29
C ARG A 255 -4.91 15.45 5.80
N GLN A 256 -4.30 16.44 5.15
CA GLN A 256 -2.90 16.41 4.75
C GLN A 256 -1.97 16.28 5.95
N GLY A 257 -0.98 15.37 5.88
CA GLY A 257 0.00 15.17 6.95
C GLY A 257 -0.61 14.56 8.23
N GLY A 258 -1.70 13.79 8.10
CA GLY A 258 -2.37 13.14 9.23
C GLY A 258 -1.41 12.35 10.12
N ASP A 259 -0.45 11.62 9.52
CA ASP A 259 0.56 10.85 10.27
C ASP A 259 1.44 11.74 11.14
N VAL A 260 1.90 12.85 10.60
CA VAL A 260 2.73 13.82 11.34
C VAL A 260 1.95 14.42 12.50
N LEU A 261 0.68 14.74 12.27
CA LEU A 261 -0.20 15.31 13.30
C LEU A 261 -0.49 14.35 14.44
N ARG A 262 -0.60 13.05 14.13
CA ARG A 262 -0.77 11.97 15.13
C ARG A 262 0.55 11.48 15.71
N GLN A 263 1.69 12.00 15.23
CA GLN A 263 3.03 11.49 15.55
C GLN A 263 3.20 9.99 15.19
N SER A 264 2.45 9.53 14.20
CA SER A 264 2.60 8.17 13.66
C SER A 264 3.94 8.02 12.93
N PRO A 265 4.55 6.83 12.95
CA PRO A 265 5.79 6.58 12.23
C PRO A 265 5.67 6.91 10.72
N ASN A 266 6.54 7.78 10.22
CA ASN A 266 6.55 8.22 8.83
C ASN A 266 7.98 8.27 8.30
N ALA A 267 8.25 7.60 7.17
CA ALA A 267 9.59 7.49 6.57
C ALA A 267 10.22 8.85 6.27
N VAL A 268 9.43 9.80 5.76
CA VAL A 268 9.94 11.13 5.37
C VAL A 268 10.45 11.87 6.59
N VAL A 269 9.70 11.81 7.69
CA VAL A 269 10.07 12.42 8.99
C VAL A 269 11.34 11.77 9.54
N ILE A 270 11.42 10.45 9.50
CA ILE A 270 12.57 9.70 10.02
C ILE A 270 13.84 10.02 9.21
N LEU A 271 13.75 9.97 7.89
CA LEU A 271 14.88 10.26 7.00
C LEU A 271 15.34 11.71 7.10
N PHE A 272 14.41 12.65 7.21
CA PHE A 272 14.71 14.05 7.46
C PHE A 272 15.44 14.23 8.79
N ARG A 273 14.89 13.68 9.88
CA ARG A 273 15.48 13.71 11.21
C ARG A 273 16.89 13.13 11.22
N ASP A 274 17.12 12.01 10.54
CA ASP A 274 18.43 11.36 10.48
C ASP A 274 19.45 12.15 9.63
N SER A 275 19.00 13.03 8.74
CA SER A 275 19.87 13.93 7.97
C SER A 275 20.33 15.17 8.76
N LEU A 276 19.69 15.48 9.89
CA LEU A 276 20.03 16.65 10.70
C LEU A 276 21.30 16.43 11.53
N VAL A 277 22.13 17.49 11.64
CA VAL A 277 23.28 17.47 12.55
C VAL A 277 22.82 17.53 14.01
N ASN A 278 23.69 17.07 14.93
CA ASN A 278 23.34 16.81 16.33
C ASN A 278 22.53 17.91 17.04
N GLY A 279 22.87 19.19 16.87
CA GLY A 279 22.15 20.30 17.51
C GLY A 279 20.73 20.50 16.93
N SER A 280 20.62 20.50 15.61
CA SER A 280 19.33 20.63 14.91
C SER A 280 18.46 19.40 15.12
N ARG A 281 19.05 18.20 15.24
CA ARG A 281 18.30 16.98 15.54
C ARG A 281 17.65 17.05 16.92
N LYS A 282 18.38 17.51 17.94
CA LYS A 282 17.83 17.67 19.29
C LYS A 282 16.68 18.68 19.32
N GLU A 283 16.85 19.81 18.67
CA GLU A 283 15.80 20.83 18.54
C GLU A 283 14.55 20.28 17.81
N PHE A 284 14.77 19.51 16.75
CA PHE A 284 13.70 18.84 16.02
C PHE A 284 12.94 17.86 16.93
N ASP A 285 13.64 16.97 17.64
CA ASP A 285 13.05 15.99 18.53
C ASP A 285 12.20 16.65 19.63
N GLU A 286 12.74 17.72 20.25
CA GLU A 286 12.03 18.47 21.29
C GLU A 286 10.74 19.11 20.74
N LYS A 287 10.79 19.78 19.59
CA LYS A 287 9.62 20.41 18.97
C LYS A 287 8.60 19.40 18.47
N PHE A 288 9.07 18.33 17.86
CA PHE A 288 8.19 17.29 17.31
C PHE A 288 7.45 16.54 18.42
N MET A 289 8.16 16.09 19.46
CA MET A 289 7.57 15.33 20.56
C MET A 289 6.67 16.20 21.47
N GLN A 290 6.91 17.50 21.54
CA GLN A 290 6.01 18.43 22.28
C GLN A 290 4.73 18.77 21.51
N GLY A 291 4.53 18.22 20.30
CA GLY A 291 3.38 18.56 19.46
C GLY A 291 3.42 20.02 18.91
N SER A 292 4.47 20.77 19.23
CA SER A 292 4.61 22.18 18.81
C SER A 292 4.71 22.33 17.30
N VAL A 293 5.26 21.31 16.61
CA VAL A 293 5.31 21.22 15.16
C VAL A 293 3.94 20.89 14.57
N CYS A 294 3.11 20.18 15.33
CA CYS A 294 1.77 19.73 14.90
C CYS A 294 0.70 20.80 15.13
N ALA A 295 0.88 21.68 16.13
CA ALA A 295 -0.12 22.66 16.53
C ALA A 295 -0.17 23.90 15.63
N HIS A 296 0.98 24.29 15.07
CA HIS A 296 1.08 25.38 14.12
C HIS A 296 1.88 24.85 12.94
N THR A 297 1.22 24.64 11.81
CA THR A 297 1.85 24.38 10.52
C THR A 297 2.82 25.54 10.23
N ASP A 298 4.03 25.45 10.78
CA ASP A 298 5.15 26.25 10.34
C ASP A 298 5.41 25.82 8.88
N GLU A 299 4.87 26.62 7.95
CA GLU A 299 4.96 26.40 6.51
C GLU A 299 6.42 26.14 6.09
N LYS A 300 7.37 26.79 6.76
CA LYS A 300 8.80 26.62 6.50
C LYS A 300 9.27 25.20 6.85
N TRP A 301 8.87 24.69 8.00
CA TRP A 301 9.27 23.34 8.45
C TRP A 301 8.64 22.26 7.58
N MET A 302 7.36 22.36 7.26
CA MET A 302 6.68 21.42 6.37
C MET A 302 7.33 21.44 4.98
N ARG A 303 7.73 22.61 4.50
CA ARG A 303 8.45 22.77 3.24
C ARG A 303 9.82 22.11 3.28
N GLU A 304 10.61 22.32 4.32
CA GLU A 304 11.92 21.67 4.50
C GLU A 304 11.77 20.14 4.60
N LEU A 305 10.76 19.66 5.31
CA LEU A 305 10.45 18.24 5.42
C LEU A 305 10.13 17.64 4.04
N LEU A 306 9.26 18.25 3.26
CA LEU A 306 8.90 17.79 1.93
C LEU A 306 10.06 17.88 0.95
N MET A 307 10.83 18.97 0.97
CA MET A 307 11.93 19.18 0.03
C MET A 307 13.12 18.27 0.34
N THR A 308 13.54 18.18 1.58
CA THR A 308 14.71 17.39 1.99
C THR A 308 14.32 15.96 2.29
N GLY A 309 13.38 15.74 3.19
CA GLY A 309 12.93 14.41 3.59
C GLY A 309 12.25 13.67 2.46
N GLY A 310 11.40 14.36 1.67
CA GLY A 310 10.75 13.79 0.50
C GLY A 310 11.74 13.33 -0.56
N LYS A 311 12.80 14.11 -0.82
CA LYS A 311 13.88 13.69 -1.73
C LYS A 311 14.63 12.46 -1.22
N LEU A 312 15.03 12.45 0.06
CA LEU A 312 15.67 11.29 0.69
C LEU A 312 14.78 10.04 0.62
N ALA A 313 13.49 10.20 0.80
CA ALA A 313 12.52 9.12 0.66
C ALA A 313 12.42 8.60 -0.78
N ALA A 314 12.43 9.49 -1.78
CA ALA A 314 12.44 9.11 -3.19
C ALA A 314 13.74 8.39 -3.60
N ASP A 315 14.89 8.88 -3.11
CA ASP A 315 16.19 8.21 -3.29
C ASP A 315 16.16 6.80 -2.70
N LYS A 316 15.55 6.64 -1.52
CA LYS A 316 15.41 5.34 -0.86
C LYS A 316 14.53 4.38 -1.65
N ILE A 317 13.37 4.83 -2.18
CA ILE A 317 12.52 4.03 -3.07
C ILE A 317 13.33 3.56 -4.28
N THR A 318 14.06 4.46 -4.93
CA THR A 318 14.86 4.14 -6.12
C THR A 318 15.93 3.09 -5.82
N SER A 319 16.62 3.21 -4.67
CA SER A 319 17.60 2.23 -4.21
C SER A 319 16.98 0.86 -3.97
N LEU A 320 15.83 0.80 -3.28
CA LEU A 320 15.11 -0.44 -3.00
C LEU A 320 14.65 -1.14 -4.29
N LEU A 321 14.14 -0.39 -5.26
CA LEU A 321 13.73 -0.94 -6.55
C LEU A 321 14.92 -1.46 -7.37
N ALA A 322 16.10 -0.83 -7.28
CA ALA A 322 17.32 -1.33 -7.92
C ALA A 322 17.79 -2.65 -7.30
N GLU A 323 17.68 -2.81 -5.96
CA GLU A 323 17.95 -4.06 -5.27
C GLU A 323 16.96 -5.16 -5.71
N VAL A 324 15.67 -4.84 -5.78
CA VAL A 324 14.63 -5.75 -6.29
C VAL A 324 14.95 -6.22 -7.71
N ASP A 325 15.29 -5.29 -8.62
CA ASP A 325 15.63 -5.64 -10.01
C ASP A 325 16.85 -6.56 -10.08
N LYS A 326 17.88 -6.29 -9.26
CA LYS A 326 19.09 -7.11 -9.16
C LYS A 326 18.76 -8.53 -8.67
N ASP A 327 17.98 -8.66 -7.58
CA ASP A 327 17.65 -9.97 -6.99
C ASP A 327 16.77 -10.81 -7.92
N LEU A 328 15.96 -10.16 -8.79
CA LEU A 328 15.11 -10.83 -9.77
C LEU A 328 15.84 -11.26 -11.05
N ASN A 329 17.05 -10.73 -11.36
CA ASN A 329 17.77 -11.06 -12.60
C ASN A 329 18.11 -12.54 -12.73
N ASP A 330 18.43 -13.18 -11.61
CA ASP A 330 18.86 -14.59 -11.56
C ASP A 330 17.76 -15.53 -11.05
N TYR A 331 16.51 -15.04 -10.98
CA TYR A 331 15.39 -15.84 -10.53
C TYR A 331 14.83 -16.71 -11.67
N ALA A 332 14.49 -17.97 -11.37
CA ALA A 332 14.09 -18.95 -12.38
C ALA A 332 12.76 -18.65 -13.10
N TYR A 333 11.89 -17.86 -12.45
CA TYR A 333 10.57 -17.51 -12.97
C TYR A 333 10.56 -16.03 -13.38
N ASP A 334 9.69 -15.64 -14.34
CA ASP A 334 9.53 -14.24 -14.77
C ASP A 334 8.76 -13.39 -13.74
N MET A 335 9.36 -13.27 -12.55
CA MET A 335 8.80 -12.46 -11.47
C MET A 335 8.79 -10.95 -11.78
N LYS A 336 9.63 -10.48 -12.72
CA LYS A 336 9.61 -9.08 -13.14
C LYS A 336 8.28 -8.72 -13.77
N SER A 337 7.78 -9.55 -14.67
CA SER A 337 6.45 -9.36 -15.29
C SER A 337 5.32 -9.45 -14.26
N VAL A 338 5.40 -10.36 -13.30
CA VAL A 338 4.41 -10.51 -12.22
C VAL A 338 4.35 -9.27 -11.33
N LEU A 339 5.50 -8.69 -10.99
CA LEU A 339 5.60 -7.55 -10.08
C LEU A 339 5.49 -6.18 -10.76
N LEU A 340 5.41 -6.16 -12.11
CA LEU A 340 5.34 -4.92 -12.90
C LEU A 340 4.27 -3.94 -12.40
N PRO A 341 3.03 -4.34 -12.04
CA PRO A 341 2.00 -3.41 -11.55
C PRO A 341 2.41 -2.65 -10.29
N VAL A 342 3.20 -3.24 -9.42
CA VAL A 342 3.68 -2.58 -8.20
C VAL A 342 4.96 -1.79 -8.45
N THR A 343 5.91 -2.32 -9.20
CA THR A 343 7.17 -1.62 -9.50
C THR A 343 6.96 -0.37 -10.34
N ASP A 344 6.07 -0.42 -11.33
CA ASP A 344 5.67 0.77 -12.13
C ASP A 344 5.00 1.83 -11.25
N TYR A 345 4.09 1.41 -10.36
CA TYR A 345 3.44 2.32 -9.44
C TYR A 345 4.43 3.04 -8.52
N LEU A 346 5.41 2.32 -7.97
CA LEU A 346 6.42 2.86 -7.07
C LEU A 346 7.41 3.78 -7.82
N SER A 347 7.83 3.38 -9.01
CA SER A 347 8.72 4.17 -9.88
C SER A 347 8.08 5.50 -10.28
N ALA A 348 6.81 5.47 -10.70
CA ALA A 348 6.07 6.67 -11.06
C ALA A 348 5.89 7.62 -9.86
N ALA A 349 5.66 7.08 -8.67
CA ALA A 349 5.55 7.87 -7.44
C ALA A 349 6.87 8.56 -7.09
N SER A 350 8.00 7.84 -7.15
CA SER A 350 9.34 8.39 -6.91
C SER A 350 9.67 9.52 -7.89
N GLN A 351 9.45 9.32 -9.19
CA GLN A 351 9.69 10.34 -10.22
C GLN A 351 8.88 11.62 -10.00
N LYS A 352 7.61 11.49 -9.60
CA LYS A 352 6.74 12.65 -9.31
C LYS A 352 7.31 13.52 -8.18
N ILE A 353 7.90 12.90 -7.16
CA ILE A 353 8.51 13.60 -6.03
C ILE A 353 9.75 14.38 -6.47
N TYR A 354 10.62 13.79 -7.30
CA TYR A 354 11.76 14.48 -7.86
C TYR A 354 11.36 15.74 -8.64
N HIS A 355 10.29 15.67 -9.43
CA HIS A 355 9.80 16.84 -10.17
C HIS A 355 9.34 17.96 -9.23
N ILE A 356 8.64 17.63 -8.15
CA ILE A 356 8.18 18.64 -7.18
C ILE A 356 9.37 19.29 -6.46
N SER A 357 10.37 18.49 -6.06
CA SER A 357 11.55 19.01 -5.37
C SER A 357 12.47 19.85 -6.28
N SER A 358 12.49 19.60 -7.59
CA SER A 358 13.34 20.34 -8.54
C SER A 358 12.73 21.65 -9.00
N THR A 359 11.41 21.74 -9.17
CA THR A 359 10.72 22.96 -9.64
C THR A 359 10.68 24.07 -8.61
N SER A 360 10.75 23.74 -7.31
CA SER A 360 10.77 24.74 -6.22
C SER A 360 12.15 25.38 -5.99
N SER A 361 13.23 24.84 -6.56
CA SER A 361 14.59 25.41 -6.46
C SER A 361 14.88 26.49 -7.50
N THR A 362 14.04 26.63 -8.53
CA THR A 362 14.22 27.63 -9.62
C THR A 362 13.45 28.93 -9.44
N SER A 363 12.66 29.05 -8.36
CA SER A 363 11.86 30.24 -8.04
C SER A 363 12.33 31.01 -6.80
N SER A 364 13.60 30.84 -6.41
CA SER A 364 14.25 31.60 -5.32
C SER A 364 15.23 32.62 -5.85
#